data_b6e59df7b4de4c8ff297902f32b4c0ae
#
_entry.id   b6e59df7b4de4c8ff297902f32b4c0ae
#
_cell.length_a   1.000
_cell.length_b   1.000
_cell.length_c   1.000
_cell.angle_alpha   90.00
_cell.angle_beta   90.00
_cell.angle_gamma   90.00
#
_symmetry.space_group_name_H-M   'P 1'
#
loop_
_entity.id
_entity.type
_entity.pdbx_description
1 polymer ?
#
loop_
_entity_poly.entity_id
_entity_poly.type
_entity_poly.pdbx_seq_one_letter_code
_entity_poly.pdbx_strand_id
1 'polypeptide(L)'
;MVAMLAAGGALHHLGIEHFRAAGDFRDPKVLEKITHFARCAMVVSRLNGQKYGLIGGRSLGMYSSTVSMQDWQKKFGIDVDHLDQSEILRIAEEIPEAQVEKAFEWLSENVGEIKYNGTSFTSEKLKQQIRHYEATKRIVQENHYDFVGVKCHYEMSRHYCTECLSAAFMNDPYDWDGEKEPVVFACEADSDAALTMQILHLLTGDPVVFMDVRHYDAEEDVMVFCNCGSESTYYATGTKDFRANLKKTTLYPCLDIYSGGGCHVNLMTKAGKATIARLNRNEGKYRMTIIPAEFVELPREKMKETTEEWPHVFAKLPFDHSVFLDRFDANHCHAVYGDHVDDLKMICSMLNVEVEMFS
;
A
#
# COMPACT_ATOMS: atom_id res chain seq x y z
N MET A 1 18.86 -38.84 5.76
CA MET A 1 17.91 -38.58 6.90
C MET A 1 18.66 -38.32 8.19
N VAL A 2 19.53 -39.22 8.69
CA VAL A 2 20.21 -39.04 9.99
C VAL A 2 20.96 -37.70 10.11
N ALA A 3 21.77 -37.32 9.11
CA ALA A 3 22.53 -36.08 9.12
C ALA A 3 21.63 -34.82 9.19
N MET A 4 20.49 -34.81 8.47
CA MET A 4 19.53 -33.71 8.51
C MET A 4 18.90 -33.58 9.91
N LEU A 5 18.54 -34.67 10.55
CA LEU A 5 17.97 -34.68 11.90
C LEU A 5 18.99 -34.24 12.94
N ALA A 6 20.23 -34.69 12.84
CA ALA A 6 21.32 -34.29 13.74
C ALA A 6 21.65 -32.81 13.57
N ALA A 7 21.76 -32.31 12.35
CA ALA A 7 21.96 -30.88 12.09
C ALA A 7 20.82 -30.02 12.63
N GLY A 8 19.56 -30.44 12.39
CA GLY A 8 18.40 -29.73 12.92
C GLY A 8 18.35 -29.73 14.46
N GLY A 9 18.76 -30.81 15.11
CA GLY A 9 18.91 -30.87 16.57
C GLY A 9 19.96 -29.88 17.07
N ALA A 10 21.11 -29.80 16.43
CA ALA A 10 22.16 -28.83 16.77
C ALA A 10 21.70 -27.39 16.58
N LEU A 11 21.03 -27.06 15.46
CA LEU A 11 20.46 -25.71 15.22
C LEU A 11 19.43 -25.33 16.29
N HIS A 12 18.56 -26.29 16.64
CA HIS A 12 17.58 -26.07 17.72
C HIS A 12 18.23 -25.76 19.07
N HIS A 13 19.28 -26.51 19.44
CA HIS A 13 20.04 -26.22 20.68
C HIS A 13 20.70 -24.83 20.69
N LEU A 14 21.04 -24.31 19.51
CA LEU A 14 21.61 -22.97 19.34
C LEU A 14 20.54 -21.88 19.24
N GLY A 15 19.24 -22.23 19.31
CA GLY A 15 18.14 -21.28 19.13
C GLY A 15 18.04 -20.74 17.70
N ILE A 16 18.58 -21.45 16.73
CA ILE A 16 18.56 -21.06 15.33
C ILE A 16 17.32 -21.66 14.64
N GLU A 17 16.41 -20.80 14.21
CA GLU A 17 15.28 -21.18 13.39
C GLU A 17 15.78 -21.78 12.05
N HIS A 18 15.17 -22.89 11.64
CA HIS A 18 15.60 -23.57 10.42
C HIS A 18 14.44 -24.26 9.72
N PHE A 19 14.49 -24.28 8.41
CA PHE A 19 13.56 -24.98 7.55
C PHE A 19 14.15 -26.31 7.09
N ARG A 20 13.29 -27.35 6.93
CA ARG A 20 13.71 -28.68 6.48
C ARG A 20 12.97 -29.06 5.21
N ALA A 21 13.74 -29.36 4.17
CA ALA A 21 13.24 -30.00 2.96
C ALA A 21 13.94 -31.35 2.79
N ALA A 22 13.15 -32.44 2.68
CA ALA A 22 13.64 -33.78 2.52
C ALA A 22 13.21 -34.33 1.17
N GLY A 23 14.14 -34.99 0.47
CA GLY A 23 13.92 -35.60 -0.84
C GLY A 23 15.02 -35.26 -1.82
N ASP A 24 14.85 -35.69 -3.07
CA ASP A 24 15.72 -35.30 -4.17
C ASP A 24 15.39 -33.89 -4.62
N PHE A 25 16.38 -32.99 -4.66
CA PHE A 25 16.20 -31.61 -5.11
C PHE A 25 15.73 -31.47 -6.58
N ARG A 26 15.85 -32.55 -7.36
CA ARG A 26 15.31 -32.64 -8.73
C ARG A 26 13.81 -32.96 -8.75
N ASP A 27 13.25 -33.41 -7.63
CA ASP A 27 11.80 -33.54 -7.48
C ASP A 27 11.15 -32.15 -7.45
N PRO A 28 10.23 -31.82 -8.39
CA PRO A 28 9.56 -30.51 -8.43
C PRO A 28 8.92 -30.11 -7.10
N LYS A 29 8.36 -31.04 -6.35
CA LYS A 29 7.74 -30.77 -5.04
C LYS A 29 8.75 -30.36 -3.97
N VAL A 30 9.97 -30.92 -4.01
CA VAL A 30 11.04 -30.54 -3.09
C VAL A 30 11.61 -29.19 -3.50
N LEU A 31 11.81 -28.97 -4.79
CA LEU A 31 12.26 -27.69 -5.32
C LEU A 31 11.26 -26.57 -4.99
N GLU A 32 9.97 -26.81 -5.15
CA GLU A 32 8.90 -25.86 -4.80
C GLU A 32 8.97 -25.45 -3.32
N LYS A 33 9.15 -26.41 -2.40
CA LYS A 33 9.32 -26.10 -0.97
C LYS A 33 10.55 -25.23 -0.69
N ILE A 34 11.66 -25.53 -1.36
CA ILE A 34 12.91 -24.77 -1.18
C ILE A 34 12.75 -23.34 -1.72
N THR A 35 12.17 -23.19 -2.91
CA THR A 35 11.96 -21.87 -3.53
C THR A 35 10.93 -21.04 -2.79
N HIS A 36 9.87 -21.67 -2.28
CA HIS A 36 8.89 -21.00 -1.41
C HIS A 36 9.57 -20.45 -0.14
N PHE A 37 10.33 -21.29 0.58
CA PHE A 37 11.09 -20.83 1.73
C PHE A 37 12.06 -19.69 1.39
N ALA A 38 12.83 -19.85 0.29
CA ALA A 38 13.81 -18.85 -0.12
C ALA A 38 13.15 -17.49 -0.46
N ARG A 39 12.00 -17.51 -1.15
CA ARG A 39 11.23 -16.31 -1.44
C ARG A 39 10.75 -15.60 -0.17
N CYS A 40 10.18 -16.34 0.79
CA CYS A 40 9.73 -15.77 2.06
C CYS A 40 10.91 -15.26 2.92
N ALA A 41 11.99 -16.02 2.98
CA ALA A 41 13.21 -15.60 3.70
C ALA A 41 13.86 -14.35 3.07
N MET A 42 13.78 -14.19 1.75
CA MET A 42 14.23 -12.98 1.06
C MET A 42 13.45 -11.76 1.50
N VAL A 43 12.12 -11.85 1.67
CA VAL A 43 11.29 -10.74 2.19
C VAL A 43 11.76 -10.32 3.57
N VAL A 44 11.91 -11.28 4.48
CA VAL A 44 12.39 -11.01 5.85
C VAL A 44 13.80 -10.39 5.85
N SER A 45 14.68 -10.92 5.01
CA SER A 45 16.05 -10.41 4.87
C SER A 45 16.08 -8.98 4.32
N ARG A 46 15.20 -8.65 3.36
CA ARG A 46 15.12 -7.32 2.75
C ARG A 46 14.47 -6.28 3.64
N LEU A 47 13.59 -6.68 4.57
CA LEU A 47 13.05 -5.77 5.59
C LEU A 47 14.15 -5.29 6.55
N ASN A 48 15.08 -6.18 6.88
CA ASN A 48 16.16 -5.86 7.81
C ASN A 48 17.13 -4.85 7.19
N GLY A 49 17.30 -3.73 7.84
CA GLY A 49 18.12 -2.60 7.41
C GLY A 49 17.36 -1.55 6.58
N GLN A 50 16.06 -1.74 6.36
CA GLN A 50 15.25 -0.69 5.72
C GLN A 50 15.01 0.50 6.63
N LYS A 51 14.72 1.65 6.01
CA LYS A 51 14.41 2.90 6.68
C LYS A 51 13.00 3.37 6.32
N TYR A 52 12.16 3.56 7.34
CA TYR A 52 10.80 4.08 7.21
C TYR A 52 10.77 5.58 7.51
N GLY A 53 10.23 6.37 6.58
CA GLY A 53 9.97 7.79 6.80
C GLY A 53 8.53 8.03 7.27
N LEU A 54 8.36 8.42 8.56
CA LEU A 54 7.06 8.89 9.08
C LEU A 54 6.99 10.40 8.93
N ILE A 55 6.20 10.88 7.95
CA ILE A 55 6.11 12.29 7.61
C ILE A 55 4.81 12.89 8.18
N GLY A 56 4.94 13.84 9.10
CA GLY A 56 3.84 14.56 9.73
C GLY A 56 3.24 13.91 10.99
N GLY A 57 3.64 12.70 11.33
CA GLY A 57 3.26 12.03 12.58
C GLY A 57 1.83 11.50 12.61
N ARG A 58 1.20 11.46 13.80
CA ARG A 58 -0.09 10.80 14.04
C ARG A 58 -1.24 11.50 13.30
N SER A 59 -1.88 10.80 12.36
CA SER A 59 -3.06 11.26 11.64
C SER A 59 -4.34 10.84 12.35
N LEU A 60 -5.35 11.74 12.35
CA LEU A 60 -6.74 11.47 12.81
C LEU A 60 -6.86 10.84 14.21
N GLY A 61 -5.81 10.88 15.01
CA GLY A 61 -5.79 10.22 16.31
C GLY A 61 -5.65 8.69 16.25
N MET A 62 -5.41 8.11 15.09
CA MET A 62 -5.24 6.66 14.93
C MET A 62 -4.02 6.13 15.69
N TYR A 63 -4.19 5.03 16.41
CA TYR A 63 -3.07 4.37 17.07
C TYR A 63 -2.12 3.68 16.07
N SER A 64 -2.63 3.23 14.93
CA SER A 64 -1.84 2.63 13.85
C SER A 64 -0.89 3.61 13.16
N SER A 65 -1.15 4.93 13.27
CA SER A 65 -0.24 5.99 12.79
C SER A 65 0.93 6.28 13.75
N THR A 66 1.01 5.60 14.87
CA THR A 66 2.16 5.70 15.79
C THR A 66 3.01 4.46 15.67
N VAL A 67 4.31 4.60 15.81
CA VAL A 67 5.26 3.49 15.75
C VAL A 67 6.21 3.55 16.94
N SER A 68 6.54 2.40 17.51
CA SER A 68 7.66 2.28 18.43
C SER A 68 8.92 2.00 17.61
N MET A 69 9.80 2.99 17.48
CA MET A 69 11.06 2.85 16.75
C MET A 69 11.90 1.69 17.28
N GLN A 70 11.94 1.54 18.61
CA GLN A 70 12.71 0.46 19.27
C GLN A 70 12.12 -0.93 18.93
N ASP A 71 10.80 -1.06 18.92
CA ASP A 71 10.14 -2.33 18.60
C ASP A 71 10.33 -2.69 17.12
N TRP A 72 10.24 -1.71 16.22
CA TRP A 72 10.46 -1.94 14.80
C TRP A 72 11.92 -2.33 14.51
N GLN A 73 12.88 -1.61 15.12
CA GLN A 73 14.28 -1.95 14.99
C GLN A 73 14.58 -3.36 15.53
N LYS A 74 14.04 -3.69 16.70
CA LYS A 74 14.29 -5.00 17.34
C LYS A 74 13.61 -6.15 16.61
N LYS A 75 12.35 -5.95 16.15
CA LYS A 75 11.52 -7.01 15.60
C LYS A 75 11.70 -7.21 14.09
N PHE A 76 11.81 -6.12 13.33
CA PHE A 76 11.85 -6.14 11.88
C PHE A 76 13.19 -5.67 11.31
N GLY A 77 14.06 -5.11 12.15
CA GLY A 77 15.32 -4.51 11.73
C GLY A 77 15.16 -3.19 10.97
N ILE A 78 13.98 -2.53 11.09
CA ILE A 78 13.63 -1.31 10.38
C ILE A 78 13.99 -0.09 11.24
N ASP A 79 14.75 0.84 10.68
CA ASP A 79 14.97 2.15 11.27
C ASP A 79 13.77 3.07 10.95
N VAL A 80 13.37 3.90 11.90
CA VAL A 80 12.23 4.82 11.74
C VAL A 80 12.71 6.24 11.94
N ASP A 81 12.51 7.05 10.92
CA ASP A 81 12.79 8.48 10.94
C ASP A 81 11.49 9.29 10.95
N HIS A 82 11.47 10.38 11.71
CA HIS A 82 10.34 11.30 11.80
C HIS A 82 10.69 12.60 11.11
N LEU A 83 9.95 12.95 10.07
CA LEU A 83 10.11 14.20 9.34
C LEU A 83 8.85 15.06 9.49
N ASP A 84 9.04 16.37 9.70
CA ASP A 84 7.92 17.29 9.67
C ASP A 84 7.38 17.46 8.25
N GLN A 85 6.05 17.45 8.09
CA GLN A 85 5.43 17.57 6.77
C GLN A 85 5.63 18.95 6.11
N SER A 86 6.08 19.98 6.86
CA SER A 86 6.48 21.26 6.30
C SER A 86 7.67 21.17 5.34
N GLU A 87 8.46 20.10 5.42
CA GLU A 87 9.55 19.84 4.45
C GLU A 87 9.00 19.57 3.03
N ILE A 88 7.83 18.93 2.91
CA ILE A 88 7.17 18.80 1.61
C ILE A 88 6.87 20.19 1.04
N LEU A 89 6.33 21.09 1.87
CA LEU A 89 5.99 22.45 1.44
C LEU A 89 7.22 23.25 1.04
N ARG A 90 8.26 23.20 1.88
CA ARG A 90 9.51 23.91 1.62
C ARG A 90 10.18 23.46 0.31
N ILE A 91 10.26 22.15 0.10
CA ILE A 91 10.88 21.60 -1.10
C ILE A 91 9.99 21.83 -2.33
N ALA A 92 8.66 21.78 -2.18
CA ALA A 92 7.74 22.07 -3.28
C ALA A 92 7.93 23.46 -3.89
N GLU A 93 8.33 24.46 -3.09
CA GLU A 93 8.68 25.81 -3.56
C GLU A 93 9.96 25.85 -4.39
N GLU A 94 10.86 24.87 -4.23
CA GLU A 94 12.14 24.76 -4.95
C GLU A 94 11.99 23.99 -6.28
N ILE A 95 10.89 23.30 -6.52
CA ILE A 95 10.69 22.49 -7.74
C ILE A 95 10.60 23.41 -8.97
N PRO A 96 11.50 23.22 -9.98
CA PRO A 96 11.54 24.07 -11.16
C PRO A 96 10.22 24.02 -11.95
N GLU A 97 9.73 25.18 -12.41
CA GLU A 97 8.50 25.27 -13.20
C GLU A 97 8.51 24.36 -14.43
N ALA A 98 9.65 24.26 -15.13
CA ALA A 98 9.78 23.40 -16.31
C ALA A 98 9.55 21.91 -15.98
N GLN A 99 9.90 21.45 -14.77
CA GLN A 99 9.62 20.09 -14.32
C GLN A 99 8.13 19.90 -14.07
N VAL A 100 7.49 20.88 -13.45
CA VAL A 100 6.05 20.87 -13.17
C VAL A 100 5.24 20.88 -14.46
N GLU A 101 5.62 21.71 -15.44
CA GLU A 101 4.94 21.77 -16.74
C GLU A 101 5.06 20.44 -17.50
N LYS A 102 6.25 19.84 -17.55
CA LYS A 102 6.46 18.51 -18.15
C LYS A 102 5.50 17.47 -17.57
N ALA A 103 5.40 17.42 -16.24
CA ALA A 103 4.51 16.50 -15.53
C ALA A 103 3.03 16.79 -15.83
N PHE A 104 2.66 18.07 -15.82
CA PHE A 104 1.30 18.54 -16.11
C PHE A 104 0.88 18.19 -17.53
N GLU A 105 1.73 18.42 -18.53
CA GLU A 105 1.49 18.06 -19.93
C GLU A 105 1.31 16.54 -20.05
N TRP A 106 2.21 15.76 -19.46
CA TRP A 106 2.14 14.30 -19.50
C TRP A 106 0.84 13.76 -18.87
N LEU A 107 0.42 14.29 -17.72
CA LEU A 107 -0.86 13.91 -17.09
C LEU A 107 -2.04 14.29 -18.00
N SER A 108 -2.02 15.49 -18.56
CA SER A 108 -3.08 15.99 -19.45
C SER A 108 -3.25 15.16 -20.73
N GLU A 109 -2.16 14.59 -21.23
CA GLU A 109 -2.17 13.76 -22.44
C GLU A 109 -2.58 12.31 -22.18
N ASN A 110 -2.30 11.77 -20.98
CA ASN A 110 -2.43 10.33 -20.72
C ASN A 110 -3.60 9.94 -19.82
N VAL A 111 -4.03 10.83 -18.90
CA VAL A 111 -5.18 10.55 -18.03
C VAL A 111 -6.47 10.55 -18.82
N GLY A 112 -7.37 9.60 -18.53
CA GLY A 112 -8.62 9.45 -19.27
C GLY A 112 -9.54 10.65 -19.18
N GLU A 113 -9.64 11.28 -17.99
CA GLU A 113 -10.42 12.49 -17.79
C GLU A 113 -9.88 13.31 -16.61
N ILE A 114 -9.84 14.63 -16.75
CA ILE A 114 -9.52 15.57 -15.67
C ILE A 114 -10.73 16.49 -15.49
N LYS A 115 -11.43 16.34 -14.37
CA LYS A 115 -12.67 17.06 -14.06
C LYS A 115 -12.42 18.33 -13.26
N TYR A 116 -11.85 19.35 -13.89
CA TYR A 116 -11.73 20.66 -13.22
C TYR A 116 -13.09 21.23 -12.85
N ASN A 117 -13.23 21.79 -11.65
CA ASN A 117 -14.45 22.49 -11.22
C ASN A 117 -14.31 24.02 -11.12
N GLY A 118 -13.12 24.55 -11.42
CA GLY A 118 -12.82 25.98 -11.43
C GLY A 118 -12.70 26.60 -10.02
N THR A 119 -12.80 25.82 -8.96
CA THR A 119 -12.73 26.28 -7.56
C THR A 119 -11.69 25.50 -6.77
N SER A 120 -12.07 24.36 -6.19
CA SER A 120 -11.16 23.53 -5.40
C SER A 120 -10.18 22.70 -6.25
N PHE A 121 -10.51 22.44 -7.52
CA PHE A 121 -9.63 21.74 -8.45
C PHE A 121 -9.50 22.52 -9.78
N THR A 122 -8.32 23.07 -9.98
CA THR A 122 -7.91 23.86 -11.15
C THR A 122 -6.56 23.32 -11.67
N SER A 123 -6.12 23.79 -12.84
CA SER A 123 -4.78 23.49 -13.35
C SER A 123 -3.67 23.88 -12.35
N GLU A 124 -3.82 25.02 -11.68
CA GLU A 124 -2.87 25.48 -10.68
C GLU A 124 -2.83 24.55 -9.44
N LYS A 125 -4.00 24.04 -9.02
CA LYS A 125 -4.05 23.05 -7.95
C LYS A 125 -3.42 21.73 -8.33
N LEU A 126 -3.61 21.26 -9.57
CA LEU A 126 -2.92 20.07 -10.08
C LEU A 126 -1.41 20.27 -10.10
N LYS A 127 -0.94 21.42 -10.58
CA LYS A 127 0.49 21.78 -10.54
C LYS A 127 1.04 21.83 -9.10
N GLN A 128 0.23 22.34 -8.14
CA GLN A 128 0.62 22.30 -6.72
C GLN A 128 0.79 20.85 -6.22
N GLN A 129 -0.14 19.94 -6.55
CA GLN A 129 -0.02 18.52 -6.19
C GLN A 129 1.18 17.83 -6.88
N ILE A 130 1.50 18.20 -8.13
CA ILE A 130 2.72 17.76 -8.82
C ILE A 130 3.97 18.19 -8.04
N ARG A 131 4.03 19.45 -7.58
CA ARG A 131 5.15 19.93 -6.74
C ARG A 131 5.29 19.14 -5.44
N HIS A 132 4.16 18.79 -4.80
CA HIS A 132 4.17 17.98 -3.58
C HIS A 132 4.67 16.56 -3.85
N TYR A 133 4.27 15.96 -4.98
CA TYR A 133 4.81 14.66 -5.41
C TYR A 133 6.32 14.72 -5.62
N GLU A 134 6.81 15.70 -6.39
CA GLU A 134 8.24 15.86 -6.65
C GLU A 134 9.03 16.13 -5.35
N ALA A 135 8.47 16.92 -4.45
CA ALA A 135 9.05 17.15 -3.13
C ALA A 135 9.13 15.87 -2.31
N THR A 136 8.06 15.07 -2.28
CA THR A 136 8.04 13.78 -1.57
C THR A 136 9.02 12.79 -2.19
N LYS A 137 9.09 12.70 -3.52
CA LYS A 137 10.05 11.88 -4.26
C LYS A 137 11.50 12.25 -3.89
N ARG A 138 11.79 13.55 -3.85
CA ARG A 138 13.11 14.08 -3.45
C ARG A 138 13.43 13.78 -1.98
N ILE A 139 12.47 13.95 -1.07
CA ILE A 139 12.64 13.60 0.36
C ILE A 139 12.98 12.13 0.50
N VAL A 140 12.28 11.24 -0.18
CA VAL A 140 12.54 9.79 -0.15
C VAL A 140 13.96 9.49 -0.61
N GLN A 141 14.40 10.10 -1.71
CA GLN A 141 15.74 9.88 -2.28
C GLN A 141 16.87 10.43 -1.38
N GLU A 142 16.74 11.66 -0.89
CA GLU A 142 17.78 12.33 -0.09
C GLU A 142 17.94 11.70 1.30
N ASN A 143 16.84 11.20 1.89
CA ASN A 143 16.88 10.54 3.19
C ASN A 143 17.04 9.02 3.11
N HIS A 144 17.08 8.45 1.89
CA HIS A 144 17.16 7.00 1.65
C HIS A 144 16.05 6.24 2.35
N TYR A 145 14.80 6.72 2.25
CA TYR A 145 13.65 5.99 2.75
C TYR A 145 13.28 4.86 1.79
N ASP A 146 13.10 3.66 2.30
CA ASP A 146 12.61 2.52 1.51
C ASP A 146 11.09 2.56 1.34
N PHE A 147 10.39 3.13 2.32
CA PHE A 147 8.95 3.34 2.30
C PHE A 147 8.56 4.48 3.26
N VAL A 148 7.38 5.05 3.03
CA VAL A 148 6.91 6.22 3.79
C VAL A 148 5.46 6.10 4.22
N GLY A 149 5.10 6.80 5.29
CA GLY A 149 3.75 7.14 5.67
C GLY A 149 3.61 8.65 5.75
N VAL A 150 2.65 9.21 5.03
CA VAL A 150 2.48 10.67 4.95
C VAL A 150 1.12 11.08 5.51
N LYS A 151 1.15 12.01 6.47
CA LYS A 151 -0.07 12.59 7.05
C LYS A 151 -0.67 13.63 6.12
N CYS A 152 -1.76 13.29 5.45
CA CYS A 152 -2.55 14.25 4.65
C CYS A 152 -3.57 14.98 5.54
N HIS A 153 -4.30 14.26 6.36
CA HIS A 153 -5.33 14.78 7.25
C HIS A 153 -4.74 15.25 8.60
N TYR A 154 -5.01 16.50 8.97
CA TYR A 154 -5.90 17.47 8.30
C TYR A 154 -5.13 18.62 7.67
N GLU A 155 -3.87 18.82 8.07
CA GLU A 155 -3.14 20.07 7.81
C GLU A 155 -2.92 20.27 6.30
N MET A 156 -2.43 19.22 5.60
CA MET A 156 -2.19 19.33 4.15
C MET A 156 -3.50 19.50 3.39
N SER A 157 -4.46 18.63 3.62
CA SER A 157 -5.74 18.60 2.90
C SER A 157 -6.64 19.81 3.19
N ARG A 158 -6.45 20.51 4.31
CA ARG A 158 -7.24 21.71 4.65
C ARG A 158 -6.58 23.02 4.24
N HIS A 159 -5.26 23.08 4.31
CA HIS A 159 -4.55 24.36 4.17
C HIS A 159 -3.74 24.51 2.90
N TYR A 160 -3.44 23.39 2.22
CA TYR A 160 -2.55 23.37 1.04
C TYR A 160 -3.19 22.65 -0.14
N CYS A 161 -3.08 21.33 -0.21
CA CYS A 161 -3.78 20.45 -1.15
C CYS A 161 -3.80 19.01 -0.62
N THR A 162 -4.61 18.15 -1.23
CA THR A 162 -4.59 16.71 -0.91
C THR A 162 -3.34 16.03 -1.46
N GLU A 163 -2.84 15.01 -0.74
CA GLU A 163 -1.66 14.21 -1.16
C GLU A 163 -2.04 12.98 -2.03
N CYS A 164 -3.25 12.97 -2.59
CA CYS A 164 -3.76 11.83 -3.35
C CYS A 164 -2.91 11.52 -4.59
N LEU A 165 -2.43 12.57 -5.29
CA LEU A 165 -1.55 12.40 -6.44
C LEU A 165 -0.21 11.78 -6.03
N SER A 166 0.38 12.27 -4.92
CA SER A 166 1.63 11.74 -4.36
C SER A 166 1.46 10.27 -3.98
N ALA A 167 0.37 9.93 -3.29
CA ALA A 167 0.10 8.55 -2.87
C ALA A 167 -0.07 7.61 -4.07
N ALA A 168 -0.79 8.01 -5.12
CA ALA A 168 -0.97 7.19 -6.30
C ALA A 168 0.35 6.94 -7.02
N PHE A 169 1.07 8.00 -7.40
CA PHE A 169 2.27 7.88 -8.23
C PHE A 169 3.52 7.42 -7.49
N MET A 170 3.63 7.58 -6.17
CA MET A 170 4.69 6.93 -5.40
C MET A 170 4.54 5.40 -5.43
N ASN A 171 3.32 4.90 -5.28
CA ASN A 171 3.00 3.48 -5.35
C ASN A 171 2.99 2.92 -6.78
N ASP A 172 2.94 3.76 -7.83
CA ASP A 172 2.98 3.30 -9.21
C ASP A 172 4.37 2.86 -9.67
N PRO A 173 4.46 1.91 -10.63
CA PRO A 173 5.72 1.49 -11.24
C PRO A 173 6.21 2.43 -12.35
N TYR A 174 5.66 3.63 -12.44
CA TYR A 174 5.99 4.68 -13.42
C TYR A 174 5.54 6.06 -12.92
N ASP A 175 6.09 7.06 -13.53
CA ASP A 175 5.63 8.44 -13.49
C ASP A 175 5.94 9.13 -14.83
N TRP A 176 5.91 10.46 -14.90
CA TRP A 176 6.26 11.26 -16.10
C TRP A 176 7.75 11.26 -16.46
N ASP A 177 8.61 10.69 -15.61
CA ASP A 177 10.02 10.46 -15.90
C ASP A 177 10.28 9.07 -16.51
N GLY A 178 9.27 8.19 -16.49
CA GLY A 178 9.33 6.84 -17.04
C GLY A 178 9.05 5.73 -16.02
N GLU A 179 9.57 4.55 -16.30
CA GLU A 179 9.48 3.41 -15.38
C GLU A 179 10.33 3.64 -14.12
N LYS A 180 9.81 3.22 -12.99
CA LYS A 180 10.49 3.28 -11.68
C LYS A 180 10.08 2.11 -10.80
N GLU A 181 10.86 1.81 -9.77
CA GLU A 181 10.40 0.94 -8.69
C GLU A 181 9.33 1.67 -7.86
N PRO A 182 8.22 1.00 -7.53
CA PRO A 182 7.24 1.53 -6.59
C PRO A 182 7.88 1.81 -5.23
N VAL A 183 7.55 2.95 -4.66
CA VAL A 183 7.87 3.26 -3.26
C VAL A 183 6.57 3.24 -2.48
N VAL A 184 6.46 2.36 -1.51
CA VAL A 184 5.26 2.27 -0.69
C VAL A 184 5.03 3.60 0.02
N PHE A 185 3.88 4.19 -0.28
CA PHE A 185 3.36 5.39 0.37
C PHE A 185 2.05 5.03 1.06
N ALA A 186 2.05 4.97 2.39
CA ALA A 186 0.84 4.75 3.16
C ALA A 186 0.13 6.07 3.44
N CYS A 187 -1.12 6.16 3.00
CA CYS A 187 -1.98 7.30 3.28
C CYS A 187 -2.19 7.46 4.80
N GLU A 188 -2.48 8.69 5.23
CA GLU A 188 -2.79 9.02 6.63
C GLU A 188 -1.67 8.68 7.63
N ALA A 189 -0.43 8.49 7.15
CA ALA A 189 0.71 8.08 7.97
C ALA A 189 0.42 6.80 8.79
N ASP A 190 -0.46 5.92 8.29
CA ASP A 190 -0.75 4.64 8.95
C ASP A 190 0.49 3.74 8.87
N SER A 191 1.27 3.70 9.95
CA SER A 191 2.54 2.98 10.01
C SER A 191 2.35 1.45 9.94
N ASP A 192 1.29 0.92 10.54
CA ASP A 192 0.97 -0.52 10.44
C ASP A 192 0.53 -0.87 9.01
N ALA A 193 -0.16 0.06 8.31
CA ALA A 193 -0.44 -0.05 6.89
C ALA A 193 0.85 -0.04 6.06
N ALA A 194 1.74 0.93 6.30
CA ALA A 194 3.02 1.06 5.59
C ALA A 194 3.84 -0.24 5.68
N LEU A 195 3.93 -0.84 6.87
CA LEU A 195 4.64 -2.10 7.06
C LEU A 195 3.94 -3.28 6.38
N THR A 196 2.60 -3.34 6.43
CA THR A 196 1.83 -4.36 5.71
C THR A 196 2.08 -4.26 4.21
N MET A 197 1.97 -3.05 3.65
CA MET A 197 2.20 -2.80 2.23
C MET A 197 3.65 -3.13 1.83
N GLN A 198 4.63 -2.78 2.66
CA GLN A 198 6.03 -3.06 2.38
C GLN A 198 6.32 -4.57 2.34
N ILE A 199 5.73 -5.36 3.25
CA ILE A 199 5.84 -6.83 3.23
C ILE A 199 5.23 -7.39 1.93
N LEU A 200 4.04 -6.93 1.54
CA LEU A 200 3.36 -7.36 0.31
C LEU A 200 4.15 -6.95 -0.94
N HIS A 201 4.67 -5.72 -0.98
CA HIS A 201 5.49 -5.23 -2.09
C HIS A 201 6.80 -6.04 -2.23
N LEU A 202 7.51 -6.29 -1.14
CA LEU A 202 8.73 -7.10 -1.16
C LEU A 202 8.48 -8.56 -1.59
N LEU A 203 7.28 -9.08 -1.32
CA LEU A 203 6.88 -10.42 -1.72
C LEU A 203 6.59 -10.53 -3.21
N THR A 204 5.89 -9.55 -3.79
CA THR A 204 5.37 -9.62 -5.16
C THR A 204 6.17 -8.79 -6.17
N GLY A 205 6.81 -7.70 -5.73
CA GLY A 205 7.41 -6.70 -6.60
C GLY A 205 6.39 -5.79 -7.31
N ASP A 206 5.11 -5.91 -6.94
CA ASP A 206 4.02 -5.13 -7.53
C ASP A 206 3.55 -4.02 -6.57
N PRO A 207 2.82 -3.02 -7.08
CA PRO A 207 2.08 -2.07 -6.25
C PRO A 207 1.12 -2.76 -5.29
N VAL A 208 0.88 -2.13 -4.16
CA VAL A 208 -0.06 -2.63 -3.14
C VAL A 208 -1.22 -1.66 -3.03
N VAL A 209 -2.44 -2.17 -3.08
CA VAL A 209 -3.62 -1.34 -2.89
C VAL A 209 -3.82 -0.99 -1.42
N PHE A 210 -4.16 0.27 -1.16
CA PHE A 210 -4.54 0.78 0.15
C PHE A 210 -6.06 1.00 0.18
N MET A 211 -6.76 0.34 1.07
CA MET A 211 -8.22 0.31 1.11
C MET A 211 -8.76 0.68 2.48
N ASP A 212 -9.79 1.52 2.51
CA ASP A 212 -10.69 1.68 3.66
C ASP A 212 -11.87 0.71 3.53
N VAL A 213 -12.25 0.08 4.63
CA VAL A 213 -13.47 -0.71 4.71
C VAL A 213 -14.67 0.24 4.72
N ARG A 214 -15.62 0.07 3.80
CA ARG A 214 -16.77 0.97 3.68
C ARG A 214 -18.08 0.33 4.06
N HIS A 215 -18.57 -0.61 3.27
CA HIS A 215 -19.81 -1.30 3.54
C HIS A 215 -19.88 -2.66 2.81
N TYR A 216 -20.93 -3.38 3.06
CA TYR A 216 -21.29 -4.58 2.31
C TYR A 216 -22.47 -4.26 1.38
N ASP A 217 -22.29 -4.52 0.09
CA ASP A 217 -23.35 -4.46 -0.90
C ASP A 217 -24.07 -5.82 -0.96
N ALA A 218 -25.29 -5.87 -0.41
CA ALA A 218 -26.05 -7.10 -0.31
C ALA A 218 -26.67 -7.56 -1.65
N GLU A 219 -26.81 -6.64 -2.62
CA GLU A 219 -27.33 -6.98 -3.95
C GLU A 219 -26.29 -7.73 -4.77
N GLU A 220 -25.04 -7.27 -4.72
CA GLU A 220 -23.92 -7.82 -5.47
C GLU A 220 -23.13 -8.88 -4.69
N ASP A 221 -23.44 -9.05 -3.39
CA ASP A 221 -22.72 -9.93 -2.45
C ASP A 221 -21.21 -9.66 -2.45
N VAL A 222 -20.84 -8.39 -2.21
CA VAL A 222 -19.46 -7.94 -2.17
C VAL A 222 -19.16 -7.01 -1.00
N MET A 223 -17.96 -7.06 -0.48
CA MET A 223 -17.43 -5.98 0.34
C MET A 223 -16.97 -4.83 -0.56
N VAL A 224 -17.36 -3.63 -0.19
CA VAL A 224 -16.95 -2.39 -0.86
C VAL A 224 -15.85 -1.73 -0.06
N PHE A 225 -14.73 -1.51 -0.73
CA PHE A 225 -13.59 -0.78 -0.20
C PHE A 225 -13.32 0.43 -1.09
N CYS A 226 -12.87 1.51 -0.47
CA CYS A 226 -12.40 2.70 -1.16
C CYS A 226 -11.11 3.17 -0.49
N ASN A 227 -10.30 3.96 -1.18
CA ASN A 227 -9.36 4.83 -0.48
C ASN A 227 -9.95 6.23 -0.38
N CYS A 228 -9.50 7.05 0.56
CA CYS A 228 -9.97 8.44 0.73
C CYS A 228 -9.50 9.41 -0.39
N GLY A 229 -9.19 8.91 -1.57
CA GLY A 229 -8.92 9.69 -2.76
C GLY A 229 -7.74 9.23 -3.61
N SER A 230 -7.07 8.12 -3.30
CA SER A 230 -5.97 7.63 -4.13
C SER A 230 -5.79 6.14 -4.08
N GLU A 231 -5.40 5.59 -5.22
CA GLU A 231 -4.92 4.23 -5.38
C GLU A 231 -3.86 4.24 -6.47
N SER A 232 -2.89 3.30 -6.43
CA SER A 232 -1.97 3.11 -7.54
C SER A 232 -2.73 2.87 -8.83
N THR A 233 -2.42 3.64 -9.87
CA THR A 233 -3.13 3.54 -11.16
C THR A 233 -2.91 2.19 -11.85
N TYR A 234 -1.88 1.43 -11.43
CA TYR A 234 -1.65 0.03 -11.81
C TYR A 234 -2.92 -0.82 -11.68
N TYR A 235 -3.73 -0.60 -10.67
CA TYR A 235 -4.93 -1.39 -10.39
C TYR A 235 -6.07 -1.16 -11.39
N ALA A 236 -6.00 -0.12 -12.22
CA ALA A 236 -6.99 0.10 -13.28
C ALA A 236 -7.01 -1.01 -14.35
N THR A 237 -5.87 -1.69 -14.57
CA THR A 237 -5.78 -2.83 -15.51
C THR A 237 -5.00 -4.03 -14.95
N GLY A 238 -4.28 -3.89 -13.85
CA GLY A 238 -3.40 -4.91 -13.28
C GLY A 238 -2.13 -5.15 -14.10
N THR A 239 -1.69 -4.16 -14.87
CA THR A 239 -0.48 -4.23 -15.71
C THR A 239 0.44 -3.04 -15.49
N LYS A 240 1.69 -3.13 -15.92
CA LYS A 240 2.65 -2.01 -15.87
C LYS A 240 2.54 -1.06 -17.07
N ASP A 241 1.54 -1.20 -17.93
CA ASP A 241 1.28 -0.29 -19.03
C ASP A 241 0.58 0.98 -18.55
N PHE A 242 1.36 2.05 -18.36
CA PHE A 242 0.85 3.33 -17.87
C PHE A 242 -0.26 3.92 -18.74
N ARG A 243 -0.17 3.75 -20.09
CA ARG A 243 -1.19 4.29 -21.00
C ARG A 243 -2.54 3.62 -20.82
N ALA A 244 -2.54 2.30 -20.68
CA ALA A 244 -3.76 1.54 -20.42
C ALA A 244 -4.38 1.89 -19.06
N ASN A 245 -3.53 2.04 -18.02
CA ASN A 245 -3.96 2.39 -16.67
C ASN A 245 -4.53 3.80 -16.59
N LEU A 246 -3.77 4.79 -17.03
CA LEU A 246 -4.16 6.20 -16.96
C LEU A 246 -5.40 6.50 -17.78
N LYS A 247 -5.58 5.83 -18.94
CA LYS A 247 -6.79 5.99 -19.75
C LYS A 247 -8.07 5.56 -19.02
N LYS A 248 -7.97 4.69 -18.00
CA LYS A 248 -9.08 4.28 -17.14
C LYS A 248 -9.15 5.07 -15.82
N THR A 249 -8.25 5.99 -15.62
CA THR A 249 -8.16 6.85 -14.43
C THR A 249 -8.83 8.19 -14.69
N THR A 250 -9.54 8.70 -13.70
CA THR A 250 -10.14 10.04 -13.72
C THR A 250 -9.62 10.85 -12.53
N LEU A 251 -9.20 12.09 -12.77
CA LEU A 251 -8.90 13.04 -11.71
C LEU A 251 -10.17 13.83 -11.38
N TYR A 252 -10.75 13.55 -10.21
CA TYR A 252 -11.92 14.24 -9.70
C TYR A 252 -11.54 15.38 -8.74
N PRO A 253 -12.34 16.47 -8.66
CA PRO A 253 -12.20 17.41 -7.58
C PRO A 253 -12.25 16.69 -6.23
N CYS A 254 -11.40 17.09 -5.29
CA CYS A 254 -11.52 16.57 -3.93
C CYS A 254 -12.83 17.05 -3.28
N LEU A 255 -13.32 16.24 -2.32
CA LEU A 255 -14.53 16.57 -1.58
C LEU A 255 -14.39 17.87 -0.79
N ASP A 256 -15.50 18.55 -0.51
CA ASP A 256 -15.52 19.83 0.18
C ASP A 256 -14.91 19.82 1.60
N ILE A 257 -14.82 18.63 2.21
CA ILE A 257 -14.12 18.45 3.50
C ILE A 257 -12.61 18.72 3.40
N TYR A 258 -12.05 18.73 2.18
CA TYR A 258 -10.65 19.02 1.88
C TYR A 258 -10.49 20.44 1.35
N SER A 259 -10.69 21.44 2.21
CA SER A 259 -10.71 22.87 1.84
C SER A 259 -9.42 23.39 1.19
N GLY A 260 -8.30 22.67 1.32
CA GLY A 260 -7.06 22.96 0.59
C GLY A 260 -7.14 22.71 -0.90
N GLY A 261 -8.10 21.89 -1.34
CA GLY A 261 -8.32 21.59 -2.75
C GLY A 261 -7.38 20.50 -3.30
N GLY A 262 -7.44 20.33 -4.60
CA GLY A 262 -6.71 19.31 -5.34
C GLY A 262 -7.63 18.26 -5.96
N CYS A 263 -7.04 17.18 -6.48
CA CYS A 263 -7.80 16.08 -7.03
C CYS A 263 -7.70 14.81 -6.18
N HIS A 264 -8.70 13.96 -6.38
CA HIS A 264 -8.64 12.54 -6.11
C HIS A 264 -8.26 11.77 -7.38
N VAL A 265 -7.55 10.66 -7.22
CA VAL A 265 -7.17 9.75 -8.31
C VAL A 265 -8.14 8.58 -8.31
N ASN A 266 -9.16 8.65 -9.15
CA ASN A 266 -10.24 7.69 -9.20
C ASN A 266 -10.00 6.62 -10.24
N LEU A 267 -10.28 5.39 -9.87
CA LEU A 267 -10.34 4.22 -10.73
C LEU A 267 -11.22 3.13 -10.09
N MET A 268 -11.59 2.14 -10.86
CA MET A 268 -12.14 0.87 -10.36
C MET A 268 -11.06 -0.19 -10.51
N THR A 269 -10.77 -0.88 -9.42
CA THR A 269 -9.79 -1.96 -9.41
C THR A 269 -10.22 -3.09 -10.34
N LYS A 270 -9.29 -3.55 -11.18
CA LYS A 270 -9.47 -4.65 -12.12
C LYS A 270 -9.76 -5.96 -11.38
N ALA A 271 -10.72 -6.75 -11.89
CA ALA A 271 -11.05 -8.06 -11.35
C ALA A 271 -9.86 -9.02 -11.37
N GLY A 272 -9.76 -9.85 -10.33
CA GLY A 272 -8.71 -10.88 -10.20
C GLY A 272 -8.65 -11.49 -8.81
N LYS A 273 -8.00 -12.65 -8.70
CA LYS A 273 -7.69 -13.22 -7.38
C LYS A 273 -6.73 -12.29 -6.64
N ALA A 274 -6.96 -12.12 -5.35
CA ALA A 274 -6.17 -11.24 -4.51
C ALA A 274 -5.98 -11.84 -3.10
N THR A 275 -4.94 -11.38 -2.42
CA THR A 275 -4.74 -11.64 -1.00
C THR A 275 -4.79 -10.31 -0.27
N ILE A 276 -5.78 -10.16 0.62
CA ILE A 276 -5.91 -9.02 1.52
C ILE A 276 -5.11 -9.32 2.79
N ALA A 277 -4.38 -8.35 3.29
CA ALA A 277 -3.65 -8.47 4.54
C ALA A 277 -3.71 -7.17 5.35
N ARG A 278 -3.61 -7.32 6.67
CA ARG A 278 -3.49 -6.21 7.61
C ARG A 278 -2.68 -6.61 8.84
N LEU A 279 -1.62 -5.89 9.10
CA LEU A 279 -0.86 -6.01 10.34
C LEU A 279 -1.49 -5.12 11.42
N ASN A 280 -1.82 -5.69 12.56
CA ASN A 280 -2.36 -5.00 13.73
C ASN A 280 -1.46 -5.19 14.94
N ARG A 281 -1.58 -4.27 15.92
CA ARG A 281 -0.89 -4.36 17.21
C ARG A 281 -1.91 -4.46 18.34
N ASN A 282 -1.95 -5.62 18.99
CA ASN A 282 -2.75 -5.84 20.18
C ASN A 282 -1.83 -6.03 21.38
N GLU A 283 -1.92 -5.16 22.39
CA GLU A 283 -1.12 -5.24 23.63
C GLU A 283 0.40 -5.38 23.36
N GLY A 284 0.89 -4.66 22.33
CA GLY A 284 2.31 -4.71 21.93
C GLY A 284 2.72 -5.94 21.11
N LYS A 285 1.79 -6.85 20.81
CA LYS A 285 2.03 -7.99 19.92
C LYS A 285 1.52 -7.69 18.53
N TYR A 286 2.26 -8.14 17.53
CA TYR A 286 1.86 -8.02 16.13
C TYR A 286 1.07 -9.24 15.69
N ARG A 287 -0.03 -8.99 14.99
CA ARG A 287 -0.87 -10.00 14.37
C ARG A 287 -1.16 -9.60 12.92
N MET A 288 -0.99 -10.52 11.99
CA MET A 288 -1.34 -10.36 10.58
C MET A 288 -2.67 -11.05 10.31
N THR A 289 -3.69 -10.26 9.98
CA THR A 289 -4.93 -10.79 9.38
C THR A 289 -4.67 -11.05 7.91
N ILE A 290 -5.03 -12.25 7.42
CA ILE A 290 -4.85 -12.68 6.02
C ILE A 290 -6.18 -13.19 5.49
N ILE A 291 -6.62 -12.67 4.34
CA ILE A 291 -7.92 -12.98 3.74
C ILE A 291 -7.71 -13.26 2.25
N PRO A 292 -7.96 -14.49 1.78
CA PRO A 292 -8.09 -14.74 0.33
C PRO A 292 -9.35 -14.02 -0.18
N ALA A 293 -9.26 -13.36 -1.33
CA ALA A 293 -10.34 -12.59 -1.90
C ALA A 293 -10.37 -12.70 -3.43
N GLU A 294 -11.48 -12.33 -4.01
CA GLU A 294 -11.64 -12.16 -5.45
C GLU A 294 -12.15 -10.76 -5.73
N PHE A 295 -11.33 -9.93 -6.37
CA PHE A 295 -11.77 -8.63 -6.87
C PHE A 295 -12.69 -8.82 -8.07
N VAL A 296 -13.76 -8.04 -8.12
CA VAL A 296 -14.75 -8.07 -9.20
C VAL A 296 -14.95 -6.66 -9.76
N GLU A 297 -15.25 -6.57 -11.05
CA GLU A 297 -15.66 -5.32 -11.68
C GLU A 297 -17.18 -5.24 -11.68
N LEU A 298 -17.71 -4.14 -11.20
CA LEU A 298 -19.13 -3.82 -11.24
C LEU A 298 -19.40 -2.65 -12.19
N PRO A 299 -20.65 -2.38 -12.57
CA PRO A 299 -21.00 -1.14 -13.28
C PRO A 299 -20.51 0.10 -12.51
N ARG A 300 -19.97 1.12 -13.22
CA ARG A 300 -19.44 2.33 -12.56
C ARG A 300 -20.47 3.07 -11.72
N GLU A 301 -21.75 2.87 -11.99
CA GLU A 301 -22.87 3.42 -11.22
C GLU A 301 -22.83 2.98 -9.75
N LYS A 302 -22.30 1.79 -9.46
CA LYS A 302 -22.13 1.28 -8.09
C LYS A 302 -21.14 2.12 -7.25
N MET A 303 -20.19 2.80 -7.89
CA MET A 303 -19.29 3.72 -7.18
C MET A 303 -20.03 4.92 -6.59
N LYS A 304 -21.18 5.33 -7.17
CA LYS A 304 -22.00 6.45 -6.68
C LYS A 304 -22.72 6.13 -5.37
N GLU A 305 -22.89 4.87 -5.05
CA GLU A 305 -23.54 4.44 -3.81
C GLU A 305 -22.67 4.73 -2.58
N THR A 306 -21.36 4.94 -2.78
CA THR A 306 -20.42 5.35 -1.73
C THR A 306 -19.92 6.77 -1.96
N THR A 307 -18.90 6.94 -2.80
CA THR A 307 -18.29 8.23 -3.12
C THR A 307 -17.68 8.12 -4.52
N GLU A 308 -18.38 8.64 -5.53
CA GLU A 308 -17.99 8.48 -6.95
C GLU A 308 -16.55 8.97 -7.23
N GLU A 309 -16.09 9.97 -6.49
CA GLU A 309 -14.78 10.59 -6.69
C GLU A 309 -13.60 9.71 -6.22
N TRP A 310 -13.87 8.72 -5.37
CA TRP A 310 -12.83 7.88 -4.79
C TRP A 310 -12.56 6.62 -5.62
N PRO A 311 -11.34 6.04 -5.57
CA PRO A 311 -11.09 4.73 -6.15
C PRO A 311 -11.81 3.63 -5.37
N HIS A 312 -12.28 2.60 -6.10
CA HIS A 312 -13.09 1.52 -5.52
C HIS A 312 -12.49 0.14 -5.80
N VAL A 313 -12.57 -0.70 -4.78
CA VAL A 313 -12.35 -2.14 -4.86
C VAL A 313 -13.63 -2.84 -4.42
N PHE A 314 -14.18 -3.69 -5.28
CA PHE A 314 -15.27 -4.61 -4.95
C PHE A 314 -14.68 -6.00 -4.78
N ALA A 315 -14.92 -6.64 -3.64
CA ALA A 315 -14.32 -7.93 -3.34
C ALA A 315 -15.33 -8.95 -2.81
N LYS A 316 -15.31 -10.14 -3.41
CA LYS A 316 -15.95 -11.33 -2.86
C LYS A 316 -15.03 -11.96 -1.83
N LEU A 317 -15.58 -12.28 -0.66
CA LEU A 317 -14.88 -12.98 0.39
C LEU A 317 -15.36 -14.44 0.46
N PRO A 318 -14.52 -15.41 0.87
CA PRO A 318 -14.90 -16.82 0.92
C PRO A 318 -15.72 -17.19 2.18
N PHE A 319 -16.25 -16.19 2.89
CA PHE A 319 -17.02 -16.34 4.13
C PHE A 319 -18.06 -15.22 4.23
N ASP A 320 -19.04 -15.39 5.13
CA ASP A 320 -20.07 -14.39 5.38
C ASP A 320 -19.48 -13.06 5.87
N HIS A 321 -19.96 -11.95 5.32
CA HIS A 321 -19.49 -10.60 5.65
C HIS A 321 -19.57 -10.25 7.14
N SER A 322 -20.50 -10.87 7.90
CA SER A 322 -20.61 -10.67 9.35
C SER A 322 -19.33 -11.10 10.08
N VAL A 323 -18.68 -12.18 9.62
CA VAL A 323 -17.38 -12.62 10.16
C VAL A 323 -16.31 -11.54 10.02
N PHE A 324 -16.32 -10.83 8.87
CA PHE A 324 -15.41 -9.71 8.65
C PHE A 324 -15.72 -8.57 9.63
N LEU A 325 -16.99 -8.17 9.74
CA LEU A 325 -17.41 -7.07 10.61
C LEU A 325 -17.19 -7.36 12.10
N ASP A 326 -17.34 -8.61 12.51
CA ASP A 326 -17.19 -9.01 13.91
C ASP A 326 -15.71 -9.12 14.36
N ARG A 327 -14.80 -9.35 13.42
CA ARG A 327 -13.41 -9.74 13.77
C ARG A 327 -12.33 -8.81 13.22
N PHE A 328 -12.62 -7.97 12.23
CA PHE A 328 -11.62 -7.13 11.61
C PHE A 328 -11.41 -5.83 12.41
N ASP A 329 -10.23 -5.69 13.01
CA ASP A 329 -9.91 -4.64 13.98
C ASP A 329 -9.13 -3.45 13.35
N ALA A 330 -9.49 -3.02 12.14
CA ALA A 330 -8.86 -1.88 11.49
C ALA A 330 -9.82 -1.17 10.53
N ASN A 331 -9.58 0.11 10.26
CA ASN A 331 -10.25 0.84 9.19
C ASN A 331 -9.60 0.59 7.82
N HIS A 332 -8.30 0.27 7.78
CA HIS A 332 -7.56 0.03 6.56
C HIS A 332 -7.16 -1.43 6.39
N CYS A 333 -7.18 -1.90 5.15
CA CYS A 333 -6.55 -3.15 4.73
C CYS A 333 -5.83 -2.96 3.39
N HIS A 334 -4.98 -3.91 3.03
CA HIS A 334 -4.11 -3.82 1.87
C HIS A 334 -4.15 -5.11 1.10
N ALA A 335 -3.94 -5.06 -0.21
CA ALA A 335 -3.97 -6.25 -1.01
C ALA A 335 -3.00 -6.21 -2.20
N VAL A 336 -2.69 -7.38 -2.69
CA VAL A 336 -2.00 -7.62 -3.96
C VAL A 336 -2.73 -8.69 -4.74
N TYR A 337 -2.58 -8.68 -6.07
CA TYR A 337 -3.07 -9.78 -6.87
C TYR A 337 -2.32 -11.08 -6.58
N GLY A 338 -3.02 -12.20 -6.68
CA GLY A 338 -2.49 -13.53 -6.48
C GLY A 338 -2.91 -14.18 -5.16
N ASP A 339 -2.54 -15.46 -5.02
CA ASP A 339 -2.71 -16.23 -3.79
C ASP A 339 -1.37 -16.28 -3.04
N HIS A 340 -1.27 -15.49 -1.99
CA HIS A 340 -0.08 -15.34 -1.15
C HIS A 340 -0.32 -15.74 0.31
N VAL A 341 -1.40 -16.48 0.56
CA VAL A 341 -1.76 -16.90 1.92
C VAL A 341 -0.64 -17.68 2.59
N ASP A 342 -0.10 -18.69 1.92
CA ASP A 342 0.95 -19.52 2.51
C ASP A 342 2.31 -18.81 2.57
N ASP A 343 2.58 -17.90 1.62
CA ASP A 343 3.76 -17.01 1.68
C ASP A 343 3.71 -16.15 2.95
N LEU A 344 2.58 -15.47 3.19
CA LEU A 344 2.41 -14.60 4.35
C LEU A 344 2.45 -15.36 5.67
N LYS A 345 1.85 -16.55 5.75
CA LYS A 345 1.98 -17.42 6.94
C LYS A 345 3.44 -17.76 7.24
N MET A 346 4.22 -18.09 6.22
CA MET A 346 5.64 -18.40 6.39
C MET A 346 6.45 -17.18 6.80
N ILE A 347 6.22 -16.02 6.19
CA ILE A 347 6.85 -14.74 6.57
C ILE A 347 6.51 -14.38 8.02
N CYS A 348 5.25 -14.48 8.41
CA CYS A 348 4.81 -14.23 9.79
C CYS A 348 5.47 -15.18 10.79
N SER A 349 5.61 -16.46 10.44
CA SER A 349 6.33 -17.43 11.27
C SER A 349 7.79 -17.01 11.48
N MET A 350 8.49 -16.60 10.41
CA MET A 350 9.88 -16.14 10.50
C MET A 350 10.03 -14.84 11.31
N LEU A 351 9.03 -13.96 11.24
CA LEU A 351 8.99 -12.68 11.99
C LEU A 351 8.42 -12.84 13.40
N ASN A 352 8.00 -14.05 13.81
CA ASN A 352 7.28 -14.28 15.05
C ASN A 352 6.06 -13.34 15.21
N VAL A 353 5.26 -13.24 14.14
CA VAL A 353 3.99 -12.51 14.07
C VAL A 353 2.84 -13.52 14.11
N GLU A 354 1.85 -13.27 14.95
CA GLU A 354 0.64 -14.10 14.98
C GLU A 354 -0.14 -13.97 13.68
N VAL A 355 -0.73 -15.08 13.23
CA VAL A 355 -1.58 -15.08 12.02
C VAL A 355 -3.03 -15.29 12.42
N GLU A 356 -3.89 -14.44 11.90
CA GLU A 356 -5.33 -14.62 11.94
C GLU A 356 -5.86 -14.84 10.52
N MET A 357 -6.46 -16.02 10.31
CA MET A 357 -7.15 -16.34 9.06
C MET A 357 -8.64 -16.11 9.22
N PHE A 358 -9.23 -15.46 8.24
CA PHE A 358 -10.67 -15.42 8.09
C PHE A 358 -11.08 -16.46 7.04
N SER A 359 -11.89 -17.38 7.46
CA SER A 359 -12.39 -18.47 6.64
C SER A 359 -13.78 -18.91 7.15
#